data_c3cb3eefcbc225d5e2d65081bfdb4ce6
#
_entry.id   c3cb3eefcbc225d5e2d65081bfdb4ce6
#
_cell.length_a   1.000
_cell.length_b   1.000
_cell.length_c   1.000
_cell.angle_alpha   90.00
_cell.angle_beta   90.00
_cell.angle_gamma   90.00
#
_symmetry.space_group_name_H-M   'P 1'
#
loop_
_entity.id
_entity.type
_entity.pdbx_description
1 polymer ?
#
loop_
_entity_poly.entity_id
_entity_poly.type
_entity_poly.pdbx_seq_one_letter_code
_entity_poly.pdbx_strand_id
1 'polypeptide(L)' 'MPKLKKKSDRDIEKAYPAKMFIAKLRRLADCLEQGKRFQIQVAGERISVPPYATINIEHEREKGEEEIEFQLKWSRK' A
#
# COMPACT_ATOMS: atom_id res chain seq x y z
N MET A 1 -19.54 12.47 -1.49
CA MET A 1 -20.13 11.16 -1.50
C MET A 1 -19.12 10.06 -1.23
N PRO A 2 -19.44 9.19 -0.34
CA PRO A 2 -18.46 8.14 -0.04
C PRO A 2 -18.25 7.23 -1.24
N LYS A 3 -17.01 6.84 -1.41
CA LYS A 3 -16.66 5.93 -2.46
C LYS A 3 -17.26 4.56 -2.17
N LEU A 4 -17.94 4.00 -3.15
CA LEU A 4 -18.46 2.66 -2.99
C LEU A 4 -17.31 1.68 -3.00
N LYS A 5 -17.23 0.87 -1.98
CA LYS A 5 -16.21 -0.15 -1.94
C LYS A 5 -16.62 -1.33 -2.77
N LYS A 6 -15.72 -1.77 -3.61
CA LYS A 6 -15.94 -3.00 -4.30
C LYS A 6 -15.85 -4.14 -3.32
N LYS A 7 -16.59 -5.19 -3.63
CA LYS A 7 -16.42 -6.41 -2.90
C LYS A 7 -14.97 -6.87 -3.08
N SER A 8 -14.31 -7.17 -1.99
CA SER A 8 -12.91 -7.56 -2.08
C SER A 8 -12.67 -8.77 -1.18
N ASP A 9 -11.66 -9.53 -1.55
CA ASP A 9 -11.26 -10.69 -0.77
C ASP A 9 -10.64 -10.28 0.54
N ARG A 10 -9.94 -9.15 0.52
CA ARG A 10 -9.27 -8.69 1.72
C ARG A 10 -9.07 -7.19 1.61
N ASP A 11 -9.48 -6.49 2.66
CA ASP A 11 -9.35 -5.03 2.69
C ASP A 11 -9.06 -4.65 4.12
N ILE A 12 -7.80 -4.72 4.50
CA ILE A 12 -7.38 -4.56 5.88
C ILE A 12 -6.44 -3.39 6.01
N GLU A 13 -6.69 -2.59 7.02
CA GLU A 13 -5.89 -1.43 7.32
C GLU A 13 -5.19 -1.65 8.64
N LYS A 14 -3.90 -1.34 8.69
CA LYS A 14 -3.11 -1.53 9.89
C LYS A 14 -2.44 -0.23 10.26
N ALA A 15 -2.65 0.21 11.50
CA ALA A 15 -2.03 1.42 12.00
C ALA A 15 -0.63 1.12 12.51
N TYR A 16 0.29 2.04 12.27
CA TYR A 16 1.68 1.90 12.70
C TYR A 16 2.17 3.17 13.34
N PRO A 17 3.06 3.07 14.34
CA PRO A 17 3.79 4.26 14.77
C PRO A 17 4.61 4.83 13.62
N ALA A 18 4.80 6.14 13.63
CA ALA A 18 5.48 6.80 12.51
C ALA A 18 6.85 6.20 12.22
N LYS A 19 7.59 5.86 13.27
CA LYS A 19 8.91 5.31 13.09
C LYS A 19 8.91 4.02 12.29
N MET A 20 7.95 3.14 12.58
CA MET A 20 7.84 1.88 11.86
C MET A 20 7.36 2.11 10.43
N PHE A 21 6.43 3.04 10.27
CA PHE A 21 5.92 3.39 8.96
C PHE A 21 7.04 3.91 8.07
N ILE A 22 7.86 4.81 8.61
CA ILE A 22 8.98 5.37 7.87
C ILE A 22 9.95 4.28 7.44
N ALA A 23 10.26 3.35 8.34
CA ALA A 23 11.18 2.26 8.00
C ALA A 23 10.63 1.42 6.86
N LYS A 24 9.33 1.16 6.85
CA LYS A 24 8.71 0.39 5.77
C LYS A 24 8.76 1.16 4.45
N LEU A 25 8.55 2.47 4.50
CA LEU A 25 8.64 3.28 3.29
C LEU A 25 10.03 3.26 2.71
N ARG A 26 11.04 3.35 3.57
CA ARG A 26 12.43 3.33 3.09
C ARG A 26 12.77 2.00 2.43
N ARG A 27 12.31 0.89 3.04
CA ARG A 27 12.54 -0.42 2.45
C ARG A 27 11.84 -0.56 1.11
N LEU A 28 10.63 -0.04 1.02
CA LEU A 28 9.89 -0.08 -0.23
C LEU A 28 10.63 0.69 -1.32
N ALA A 29 11.07 1.90 -1.00
CA ALA A 29 11.79 2.72 -1.97
C ALA A 29 13.06 2.01 -2.45
N ASP A 30 13.80 1.40 -1.53
CA ASP A 30 15.02 0.68 -1.88
C ASP A 30 14.72 -0.48 -2.82
N CYS A 31 13.67 -1.25 -2.52
CA CYS A 31 13.31 -2.39 -3.35
C CYS A 31 12.91 -1.94 -4.75
N LEU A 32 12.11 -0.89 -4.83
CA LEU A 32 11.69 -0.37 -6.13
C LEU A 32 12.90 0.09 -6.94
N GLU A 33 13.81 0.78 -6.28
CA GLU A 33 14.99 1.30 -6.95
C GLU A 33 15.85 0.18 -7.49
N GLN A 34 15.92 -0.93 -6.79
CA GLN A 34 16.76 -2.07 -7.16
C GLN A 34 16.02 -3.08 -8.01
N GLY A 35 14.76 -2.85 -8.30
CA GLY A 35 13.99 -3.80 -9.09
C GLY A 35 13.74 -5.12 -8.38
N LYS A 36 13.65 -5.09 -7.08
CA LYS A 36 13.47 -6.28 -6.27
C LYS A 36 12.05 -6.36 -5.71
N ARG A 37 11.65 -7.57 -5.36
CA ARG A 37 10.37 -7.77 -4.68
C ARG A 37 10.42 -7.15 -3.30
N PHE A 38 9.31 -6.52 -2.92
CA PHE A 38 9.18 -5.94 -1.60
C PHE A 38 8.30 -6.85 -0.75
N GLN A 39 8.84 -7.33 0.36
CA GLN A 39 8.11 -8.22 1.25
C GLN A 39 7.64 -7.43 2.46
N ILE A 40 6.37 -7.55 2.76
CA ILE A 40 5.81 -6.86 3.92
C ILE A 40 4.73 -7.73 4.54
N GLN A 41 4.62 -7.65 5.85
CA GLN A 41 3.58 -8.36 6.56
C GLN A 41 2.53 -7.37 7.03
N VAL A 42 1.29 -7.64 6.68
CA VAL A 42 0.18 -6.78 7.06
C VAL A 42 -0.86 -7.62 7.76
N ALA A 43 -1.10 -7.29 9.02
CA ALA A 43 -2.11 -7.99 9.81
C ALA A 43 -1.97 -9.51 9.69
N GLY A 44 -0.75 -10.00 9.87
CA GLY A 44 -0.50 -11.42 9.93
C GLY A 44 -0.28 -12.13 8.62
N GLU A 45 -0.42 -11.43 7.51
CA GLU A 45 -0.22 -12.06 6.21
C GLU A 45 0.98 -11.43 5.50
N ARG A 46 1.84 -12.27 4.95
CA ARG A 46 3.00 -11.79 4.22
C ARG A 46 2.62 -11.52 2.77
N ILE A 47 2.94 -10.32 2.31
CA ILE A 47 2.64 -9.89 0.96
C ILE A 47 3.97 -9.70 0.22
N SER A 48 4.06 -10.25 -0.98
CA SER A 48 5.25 -10.09 -1.81
C SER A 48 4.89 -9.24 -3.01
N VAL A 49 5.38 -8.01 -3.04
CA VAL A 49 5.06 -7.04 -4.09
C VAL A 49 6.09 -7.19 -5.20
N PRO A 50 5.65 -7.50 -6.43
CA PRO A 50 6.61 -7.66 -7.52
C PRO A 50 7.14 -6.31 -8.00
N PRO A 51 8.35 -6.30 -8.60
CA PRO A 51 8.90 -5.04 -9.08
C PRO A 51 8.14 -4.44 -10.25
N TYR A 52 7.31 -5.22 -10.92
CA TYR A 52 6.52 -4.72 -12.05
C TYR A 52 5.14 -4.20 -11.64
N ALA A 53 4.89 -4.07 -10.35
CA ALA A 53 3.61 -3.53 -9.89
C ALA A 53 3.38 -2.14 -10.46
N THR A 54 2.14 -1.86 -10.78
CA THR A 54 1.75 -0.52 -11.23
C THR A 54 1.71 0.41 -10.04
N ILE A 55 2.26 1.60 -10.19
CA ILE A 55 2.40 2.54 -9.09
C ILE A 55 1.49 3.75 -9.31
N ASN A 56 0.70 4.07 -8.28
CA ASN A 56 -0.20 5.21 -8.31
C ASN A 56 -0.13 5.94 -6.98
N ILE A 57 -0.46 7.22 -7.03
CA ILE A 57 -0.69 8.01 -5.83
C ILE A 57 -2.10 8.56 -5.94
N GLU A 58 -2.91 8.33 -4.93
CA GLU A 58 -4.28 8.77 -4.94
C GLU A 58 -4.53 9.77 -3.83
N HIS A 59 -5.25 10.83 -4.16
CA HIS A 59 -5.66 11.84 -3.19
C HIS A 59 -7.17 11.84 -3.12
N GLU A 60 -7.70 11.82 -1.92
CA GLU A 60 -9.14 11.80 -1.72
C GLU A 60 -9.53 12.81 -0.69
N ARG A 61 -10.62 13.52 -0.94
CA ARG A 61 -11.12 14.54 -0.01
C ARG A 61 -12.61 14.32 0.19
N GLU A 62 -13.01 14.24 1.46
CA GLU A 62 -14.40 13.97 1.76
C GLU A 62 -14.73 14.47 3.16
N LYS A 63 -15.77 15.29 3.24
CA LYS A 63 -16.34 15.73 4.52
C LYS A 63 -15.29 16.22 5.50
N GLY A 64 -14.41 17.09 5.04
CA GLY A 64 -13.41 17.69 5.90
C GLY A 64 -12.19 16.82 6.16
N GLU A 65 -12.13 15.65 5.57
CA GLU A 65 -10.98 14.78 5.72
C GLU A 65 -10.24 14.63 4.42
N GLU A 66 -8.95 14.42 4.53
CA GLU A 66 -8.10 14.21 3.35
C GLU A 66 -7.26 12.98 3.52
N GLU A 67 -7.02 12.31 2.40
CA GLU A 67 -6.28 11.07 2.41
C GLU A 67 -5.33 11.01 1.22
N ILE A 68 -4.10 10.56 1.47
CA ILE A 68 -3.13 10.26 0.43
C ILE A 68 -2.81 8.78 0.49
N GLU A 69 -2.88 8.10 -0.65
CA GLU A 69 -2.56 6.68 -0.72
C GLU A 69 -1.45 6.46 -1.73
N PHE A 70 -0.44 5.71 -1.32
CA PHE A 70 0.58 5.23 -2.24
C PHE A 70 0.22 3.81 -2.60
N GLN A 71 -0.11 3.56 -3.86
CA GLN A 71 -0.67 2.29 -4.29
C GLN A 71 0.27 1.51 -5.19
N LEU A 72 0.38 0.22 -4.90
CA LEU A 72 1.10 -0.70 -5.77
C LEU A 72 0.12 -1.80 -6.12
N LYS A 73 -0.15 -1.96 -7.42
CA LYS A 73 -1.15 -2.91 -7.87
C LYS A 73 -0.56 -3.89 -8.86
N TRP A 74 -0.93 -5.14 -8.71
CA TRP A 74 -0.48 -6.17 -9.65
C TRP A 74 -1.52 -7.28 -9.69
N SER A 75 -1.47 -8.08 -10.75
CA SER A 75 -2.39 -9.19 -10.89
C SER A 75 -1.87 -10.39 -10.12
N ARG A 76 -2.77 -11.03 -9.41
CA ARG A 76 -2.47 -12.26 -8.72
C ARG A 76 -2.71 -13.42 -9.67
N LYS A 77 -1.75 -14.31 -9.75
CA LYS A 77 -1.87 -15.44 -10.66
C LYS A 77 -2.22 -16.70 -9.95
#